data_a5ddc5dbe471dafedf995fbdf17e6c4d
#
_entry.id   a5ddc5dbe471dafedf995fbdf17e6c4d
#
_cell.length_a   1.000
_cell.length_b   1.000
_cell.length_c   1.000
_cell.angle_alpha   90.00
_cell.angle_beta   90.00
_cell.angle_gamma   90.00
#
_symmetry.space_group_name_H-M   'P 1'
#
loop_
_entity.id
_entity.type
_entity.pdbx_description
1 polymer ?
#
loop_
_entity_poly.entity_id
_entity_poly.type
_entity_poly.pdbx_seq_one_letter_code
_entity_poly.pdbx_strand_id
1 'polypeptide(L)'
;MIDVRALRENPEPARDSQRARGADPGLVDEIIEADAARRGALQEFESLRATQKEVSKSVGRASKEERPAILAKAKELAEQVKAAEARANAADAEADRLARQLPNLVLDGVPRGGEDDYAVLRHEGPAPRDFAAEGFEPKDHLALGEGLDAIDTKRGAKVSGARFYYLKGVGARLELALMSMALDQAHRAGFVPMMTPTLVSPQIMGGTGFLGEHSDEIYYLPADDLYLTGTSEVALAGYHADEILDLSDGPKRYL
;
A
#
# COMPACT_ATOMS: atom_id res chain seq x y z
N MET A 1 1.97 -3.01 -5.36
CA MET A 1 2.18 -2.07 -6.50
C MET A 1 2.90 -2.82 -7.62
N ILE A 2 2.47 -2.67 -8.87
CA ILE A 2 3.06 -3.36 -10.01
C ILE A 2 4.30 -2.58 -10.49
N ASP A 3 5.37 -3.30 -10.86
CA ASP A 3 6.56 -2.66 -11.44
C ASP A 3 6.22 -2.07 -12.81
N VAL A 4 6.33 -0.74 -12.93
CA VAL A 4 6.06 0.00 -14.17
C VAL A 4 7.01 -0.43 -15.32
N ARG A 5 8.20 -0.94 -15.00
CA ARG A 5 9.10 -1.50 -15.99
C ARG A 5 8.49 -2.76 -16.63
N ALA A 6 7.89 -3.64 -15.83
CA ALA A 6 7.20 -4.81 -16.34
C ALA A 6 6.02 -4.44 -17.23
N LEU A 7 5.28 -3.36 -16.89
CA LEU A 7 4.20 -2.85 -17.73
C LEU A 7 4.70 -2.37 -19.10
N ARG A 8 5.84 -1.70 -19.15
CA ARG A 8 6.42 -1.24 -20.43
C ARG A 8 6.88 -2.39 -21.33
N GLU A 9 7.47 -3.42 -20.72
CA GLU A 9 7.99 -4.57 -21.45
C GLU A 9 6.86 -5.47 -21.97
N ASN A 10 5.80 -5.64 -21.20
CA ASN A 10 4.63 -6.44 -21.56
C ASN A 10 3.34 -5.92 -20.91
N PRO A 11 2.60 -4.99 -21.54
CA PRO A 11 1.40 -4.40 -20.97
C PRO A 11 0.14 -5.30 -21.02
N GLU A 12 0.11 -6.31 -21.90
CA GLU A 12 -1.11 -7.10 -22.13
C GLU A 12 -1.64 -7.83 -20.89
N PRO A 13 -0.82 -8.47 -20.05
CA PRO A 13 -1.34 -9.10 -18.82
C PRO A 13 -2.06 -8.11 -17.90
N ALA A 14 -1.60 -6.86 -17.83
CA ALA A 14 -2.24 -5.83 -17.03
C ALA A 14 -3.56 -5.34 -17.66
N ARG A 15 -3.59 -5.16 -19.00
CA ARG A 15 -4.84 -4.83 -19.71
C ARG A 15 -5.88 -5.95 -19.60
N ASP A 16 -5.46 -7.21 -19.71
CA ASP A 16 -6.35 -8.35 -19.54
C ASP A 16 -6.87 -8.46 -18.10
N SER A 17 -6.02 -8.16 -17.12
CA SER A 17 -6.42 -8.09 -15.71
C SER A 17 -7.48 -7.01 -15.48
N GLN A 18 -7.32 -5.82 -16.08
CA GLN A 18 -8.35 -4.76 -16.02
C GLN A 18 -9.66 -5.20 -16.67
N ARG A 19 -9.61 -5.79 -17.86
CA ARG A 19 -10.80 -6.37 -18.53
C ARG A 19 -11.48 -7.45 -17.69
N ALA A 20 -10.72 -8.31 -17.02
CA ALA A 20 -11.23 -9.36 -16.16
C ALA A 20 -12.00 -8.81 -14.95
N ARG A 21 -11.59 -7.64 -14.45
CA ARG A 21 -12.25 -6.91 -13.35
C ARG A 21 -13.40 -6.02 -13.80
N GLY A 22 -13.64 -5.89 -15.11
CA GLY A 22 -14.60 -4.92 -15.65
C GLY A 22 -14.11 -3.46 -15.55
N ALA A 23 -12.81 -3.26 -15.32
CA ALA A 23 -12.17 -1.95 -15.22
C ALA A 23 -11.58 -1.49 -16.57
N ASP A 24 -11.22 -0.21 -16.67
CA ASP A 24 -10.69 0.37 -17.89
C ASP A 24 -9.24 -0.09 -18.17
N PRO A 25 -9.00 -0.83 -19.27
CA PRO A 25 -7.63 -1.20 -19.67
C PRO A 25 -6.78 0.00 -20.12
N GLY A 26 -7.38 1.15 -20.46
CA GLY A 26 -6.71 2.37 -20.85
C GLY A 26 -5.81 2.95 -19.75
N LEU A 27 -6.12 2.69 -18.48
CA LEU A 27 -5.28 3.08 -17.35
C LEU A 27 -3.82 2.57 -17.50
N VAL A 28 -3.62 1.39 -18.09
CA VAL A 28 -2.29 0.83 -18.33
C VAL A 28 -1.49 1.71 -19.30
N ASP A 29 -2.14 2.23 -20.34
CA ASP A 29 -1.52 3.13 -21.32
C ASP A 29 -1.18 4.49 -20.71
N GLU A 30 -2.09 5.04 -19.91
CA GLU A 30 -1.86 6.29 -19.15
C GLU A 30 -0.65 6.18 -18.22
N ILE A 31 -0.48 5.06 -17.53
CA ILE A 31 0.67 4.80 -16.65
C ILE A 31 1.98 4.75 -17.46
N ILE A 32 1.97 4.07 -18.61
CA ILE A 32 3.15 3.97 -19.48
C ILE A 32 3.54 5.34 -20.04
N GLU A 33 2.57 6.14 -20.45
CA GLU A 33 2.78 7.51 -20.94
C GLU A 33 3.33 8.42 -19.84
N ALA A 34 2.76 8.37 -18.64
CA ALA A 34 3.23 9.14 -17.48
C ALA A 34 4.66 8.74 -17.09
N ASP A 35 5.02 7.46 -17.12
CA ASP A 35 6.38 7.01 -16.87
C ASP A 35 7.35 7.50 -17.96
N ALA A 36 6.92 7.54 -19.21
CA ALA A 36 7.73 8.10 -20.28
C ALA A 36 7.99 9.61 -20.08
N ALA A 37 6.96 10.36 -19.70
CA ALA A 37 7.07 11.78 -19.36
C ALA A 37 8.00 12.01 -18.16
N ARG A 38 7.85 11.20 -17.09
CA ARG A 38 8.71 11.23 -15.89
C ARG A 38 10.19 11.03 -16.27
N ARG A 39 10.50 10.00 -17.05
CA ARG A 39 11.87 9.72 -17.49
C ARG A 39 12.46 10.83 -18.34
N GLY A 40 11.65 11.40 -19.24
CA GLY A 40 12.07 12.53 -20.07
C GLY A 40 12.38 13.79 -19.24
N ALA A 41 11.50 14.13 -18.30
CA ALA A 41 11.68 15.27 -17.42
C ALA A 41 12.89 15.10 -16.48
N LEU A 42 13.11 13.91 -15.95
CA LEU A 42 14.27 13.60 -15.11
C LEU A 42 15.58 13.73 -15.92
N GLN A 43 15.63 13.21 -17.15
CA GLN A 43 16.80 13.31 -18.02
C GLN A 43 17.11 14.77 -18.37
N GLU A 44 16.10 15.59 -18.65
CA GLU A 44 16.27 17.04 -18.88
C GLU A 44 16.87 17.73 -17.65
N PHE A 45 16.31 17.48 -16.47
CA PHE A 45 16.81 18.02 -15.22
C PHE A 45 18.27 17.64 -14.94
N GLU A 46 18.61 16.35 -15.08
CA GLU A 46 19.98 15.86 -14.87
C GLU A 46 20.97 16.49 -15.85
N SER A 47 20.60 16.64 -17.13
CA SER A 47 21.43 17.29 -18.17
C SER A 47 21.69 18.76 -17.86
N LEU A 48 20.64 19.50 -17.46
CA LEU A 48 20.77 20.91 -17.08
C LEU A 48 21.61 21.06 -15.80
N ARG A 49 21.43 20.19 -14.84
CA ARG A 49 22.22 20.17 -13.61
C ARG A 49 23.71 19.88 -13.87
N ALA A 50 24.01 18.94 -14.76
CA ALA A 50 25.38 18.67 -15.18
C ALA A 50 26.01 19.89 -15.84
N THR A 51 25.28 20.56 -16.74
CA THR A 51 25.74 21.80 -17.42
C THR A 51 25.95 22.92 -16.39
N GLN A 52 25.03 23.09 -15.43
CA GLN A 52 25.17 24.07 -14.33
C GLN A 52 26.47 23.85 -13.53
N LYS A 53 26.77 22.59 -13.22
CA LYS A 53 27.99 22.21 -12.49
C LYS A 53 29.24 22.59 -13.25
N GLU A 54 29.27 22.38 -14.57
CA GLU A 54 30.43 22.78 -15.42
C GLU A 54 30.57 24.30 -15.56
N VAL A 55 29.46 25.04 -15.76
CA VAL A 55 29.46 26.49 -15.78
C VAL A 55 29.92 27.07 -14.43
N SER A 56 29.46 26.50 -13.31
CA SER A 56 29.89 26.93 -11.97
C SER A 56 31.41 26.76 -11.76
N LYS A 57 31.98 25.66 -12.23
CA LYS A 57 33.46 25.46 -12.20
C LYS A 57 34.21 26.46 -13.05
N SER A 58 33.66 26.90 -14.20
CA SER A 58 34.30 27.86 -15.10
C SER A 58 34.37 29.28 -14.50
N VAL A 59 33.42 29.66 -13.62
CA VAL A 59 33.43 30.96 -12.91
C VAL A 59 34.73 31.18 -12.11
N GLY A 60 35.25 30.13 -11.47
CA GLY A 60 36.49 30.20 -10.68
C GLY A 60 37.76 30.31 -11.53
N ARG A 61 37.68 29.99 -12.82
CA ARG A 61 38.82 30.01 -13.79
C ARG A 61 38.78 31.17 -14.74
N ALA A 62 37.68 31.94 -14.75
CA ALA A 62 37.44 33.02 -15.70
C ALA A 62 38.28 34.27 -15.42
N SER A 63 38.69 34.97 -16.48
CA SER A 63 39.29 36.30 -16.38
C SER A 63 38.27 37.34 -15.86
N LYS A 64 38.79 38.53 -15.49
CA LYS A 64 37.91 39.61 -15.00
C LYS A 64 36.91 40.07 -16.06
N GLU A 65 37.28 40.00 -17.32
CA GLU A 65 36.46 40.41 -18.46
C GLU A 65 35.38 39.39 -18.80
N GLU A 66 35.64 38.08 -18.67
CA GLU A 66 34.71 37.00 -18.99
C GLU A 66 33.72 36.70 -17.86
N ARG A 67 34.12 36.98 -16.64
CA ARG A 67 33.36 36.61 -15.41
C ARG A 67 31.92 37.14 -15.39
N PRO A 68 31.61 38.40 -15.83
CA PRO A 68 30.22 38.87 -15.84
C PRO A 68 29.30 38.06 -16.77
N ALA A 69 29.80 37.68 -17.95
CA ALA A 69 29.04 36.88 -18.91
C ALA A 69 28.79 35.45 -18.40
N ILE A 70 29.79 34.84 -17.75
CA ILE A 70 29.64 33.49 -17.16
C ILE A 70 28.68 33.52 -15.98
N LEU A 71 28.71 34.58 -15.16
CA LEU A 71 27.76 34.75 -14.05
C LEU A 71 26.32 34.94 -14.54
N ALA A 72 26.12 35.70 -15.63
CA ALA A 72 24.79 35.86 -16.24
C ALA A 72 24.27 34.52 -16.76
N LYS A 73 25.10 33.74 -17.46
CA LYS A 73 24.77 32.38 -17.91
C LYS A 73 24.49 31.43 -16.74
N ALA A 74 25.28 31.50 -15.66
CA ALA A 74 25.05 30.67 -14.47
C ALA A 74 23.71 30.99 -13.81
N LYS A 75 23.31 32.28 -13.78
CA LYS A 75 22.01 32.69 -13.24
C LYS A 75 20.84 32.17 -14.09
N GLU A 76 20.93 32.34 -15.42
CA GLU A 76 19.91 31.82 -16.33
C GLU A 76 19.77 30.29 -16.19
N LEU A 77 20.89 29.59 -16.14
CA LEU A 77 20.89 28.14 -15.98
C LEU A 77 20.34 27.69 -14.63
N ALA A 78 20.54 28.47 -13.57
CA ALA A 78 19.95 28.19 -12.28
C ALA A 78 18.40 28.24 -12.32
N GLU A 79 17.82 29.18 -13.03
CA GLU A 79 16.38 29.28 -13.25
C GLU A 79 15.86 28.09 -14.09
N GLN A 80 16.60 27.71 -15.14
CA GLN A 80 16.25 26.55 -15.98
C GLN A 80 16.29 25.25 -15.18
N VAL A 81 17.32 25.04 -14.36
CA VAL A 81 17.45 23.86 -13.48
C VAL A 81 16.28 23.81 -12.50
N LYS A 82 15.95 24.93 -11.85
CA LYS A 82 14.81 25.00 -10.93
C LYS A 82 13.48 24.67 -11.61
N ALA A 83 13.27 25.20 -12.82
CA ALA A 83 12.05 24.90 -13.59
C ALA A 83 12.01 23.43 -14.05
N ALA A 84 13.14 22.85 -14.46
CA ALA A 84 13.22 21.44 -14.83
C ALA A 84 13.01 20.50 -13.62
N GLU A 85 13.55 20.85 -12.45
CA GLU A 85 13.32 20.12 -11.19
C GLU A 85 11.83 20.09 -10.83
N ALA A 86 11.16 21.25 -10.92
CA ALA A 86 9.72 21.32 -10.66
C ALA A 86 8.90 20.45 -11.63
N ARG A 87 9.28 20.43 -12.93
CA ARG A 87 8.64 19.53 -13.92
C ARG A 87 8.92 18.07 -13.63
N ALA A 88 10.14 17.70 -13.26
CA ALA A 88 10.49 16.33 -12.92
C ALA A 88 9.70 15.84 -11.69
N ASN A 89 9.61 16.66 -10.66
CA ASN A 89 8.84 16.34 -9.45
C ASN A 89 7.33 16.20 -9.75
N ALA A 90 6.77 17.07 -10.58
CA ALA A 90 5.36 16.98 -10.98
C ALA A 90 5.08 15.73 -11.82
N ALA A 91 5.98 15.38 -12.75
CA ALA A 91 5.84 14.17 -13.57
C ALA A 91 6.02 12.89 -12.73
N ASP A 92 6.90 12.90 -11.73
CA ASP A 92 7.09 11.79 -10.80
C ASP A 92 5.84 11.57 -9.95
N ALA A 93 5.27 12.64 -9.38
CA ALA A 93 4.05 12.57 -8.59
C ALA A 93 2.85 12.06 -9.41
N GLU A 94 2.72 12.47 -10.67
CA GLU A 94 1.63 12.01 -11.55
C GLU A 94 1.80 10.53 -11.93
N ALA A 95 3.02 10.10 -12.26
CA ALA A 95 3.31 8.70 -12.55
C ALA A 95 3.02 7.79 -11.34
N ASP A 96 3.41 8.22 -10.14
CA ASP A 96 3.12 7.50 -8.90
C ASP A 96 1.61 7.45 -8.61
N ARG A 97 0.90 8.57 -8.79
CA ARG A 97 -0.56 8.65 -8.62
C ARG A 97 -1.31 7.66 -9.51
N LEU A 98 -0.95 7.59 -10.79
CA LEU A 98 -1.57 6.67 -11.76
C LEU A 98 -1.21 5.21 -11.44
N ALA A 99 0.06 4.93 -11.14
CA ALA A 99 0.52 3.57 -10.82
C ALA A 99 -0.19 2.99 -9.58
N ARG A 100 -0.54 3.81 -8.60
CA ARG A 100 -1.29 3.38 -7.40
C ARG A 100 -2.74 3.00 -7.68
N GLN A 101 -3.32 3.43 -8.79
CA GLN A 101 -4.68 3.07 -9.19
C GLN A 101 -4.76 1.67 -9.83
N LEU A 102 -3.63 1.11 -10.27
CA LEU A 102 -3.61 -0.19 -10.92
C LEU A 102 -3.60 -1.32 -9.86
N PRO A 103 -4.68 -2.12 -9.76
CA PRO A 103 -4.72 -3.25 -8.85
C PRO A 103 -3.77 -4.37 -9.31
N ASN A 104 -3.48 -5.29 -8.40
CA ASN A 104 -2.66 -6.47 -8.70
C ASN A 104 -3.25 -7.29 -9.86
N LEU A 105 -2.37 -7.95 -10.61
CA LEU A 105 -2.78 -8.77 -11.74
C LEU A 105 -3.67 -9.93 -11.31
N VAL A 106 -4.71 -10.17 -12.09
CA VAL A 106 -5.56 -11.37 -11.96
C VAL A 106 -4.76 -12.58 -12.46
N LEU A 107 -4.72 -13.63 -11.65
CA LEU A 107 -4.02 -14.87 -12.00
C LEU A 107 -4.86 -15.73 -12.96
N ASP A 108 -4.19 -16.60 -13.70
CA ASP A 108 -4.84 -17.58 -14.56
C ASP A 108 -5.78 -18.50 -13.76
N GLY A 109 -6.95 -18.76 -14.32
CA GLY A 109 -7.97 -19.60 -13.67
C GLY A 109 -8.90 -18.86 -12.71
N VAL A 110 -8.67 -17.58 -12.42
CA VAL A 110 -9.63 -16.76 -11.66
C VAL A 110 -10.79 -16.37 -12.58
N PRO A 111 -12.06 -16.60 -12.17
CA PRO A 111 -13.23 -16.19 -12.94
C PRO A 111 -13.24 -14.68 -13.21
N ARG A 112 -13.81 -14.29 -14.35
CA ARG A 112 -14.06 -12.88 -14.65
C ARG A 112 -15.31 -12.43 -13.92
N GLY A 113 -15.29 -11.22 -13.39
CA GLY A 113 -16.45 -10.63 -12.72
C GLY A 113 -16.14 -10.03 -11.37
N GLY A 114 -17.17 -9.92 -10.52
CA GLY A 114 -17.10 -9.37 -9.18
C GLY A 114 -17.09 -10.43 -8.07
N GLU A 115 -17.50 -10.02 -6.89
CA GLU A 115 -17.46 -10.84 -5.67
C GLU A 115 -18.36 -12.08 -5.78
N ASP A 116 -19.47 -12.00 -6.51
CA ASP A 116 -20.43 -13.10 -6.67
C ASP A 116 -20.04 -14.12 -7.76
N ASP A 117 -19.00 -13.82 -8.57
CA ASP A 117 -18.59 -14.65 -9.71
C ASP A 117 -17.49 -15.66 -9.34
N TYR A 118 -17.32 -15.98 -8.06
CA TYR A 118 -16.30 -16.93 -7.60
C TYR A 118 -16.62 -18.37 -8.02
N ALA A 119 -15.56 -19.18 -8.16
CA ALA A 119 -15.68 -20.63 -8.39
C ALA A 119 -15.25 -21.41 -7.14
N VAL A 120 -16.12 -22.30 -6.65
CA VAL A 120 -15.77 -23.23 -5.59
C VAL A 120 -14.85 -24.31 -6.16
N LEU A 121 -13.60 -24.30 -5.72
CA LEU A 121 -12.61 -25.27 -6.21
C LEU A 121 -12.81 -26.67 -5.62
N ARG A 122 -13.12 -26.75 -4.31
CA ARG A 122 -13.38 -28.01 -3.60
C ARG A 122 -14.05 -27.75 -2.27
N HIS A 123 -14.67 -28.78 -1.74
CA HIS A 123 -15.14 -28.83 -0.36
C HIS A 123 -14.21 -29.73 0.46
N GLU A 124 -13.83 -29.27 1.64
CA GLU A 124 -12.96 -30.01 2.57
C GLU A 124 -13.71 -30.30 3.87
N GLY A 125 -13.48 -31.47 4.45
CA GLY A 125 -14.11 -31.90 5.70
C GLY A 125 -15.52 -32.49 5.50
N PRO A 126 -16.27 -32.69 6.59
CA PRO A 126 -17.63 -33.21 6.55
C PRO A 126 -18.58 -32.21 5.90
N ALA A 127 -19.67 -32.70 5.34
CA ALA A 127 -20.75 -31.82 4.83
C ALA A 127 -21.23 -30.87 5.94
N PRO A 128 -21.60 -29.63 5.61
CA PRO A 128 -22.22 -28.72 6.56
C PRO A 128 -23.45 -29.34 7.23
N ARG A 129 -23.65 -29.06 8.51
CA ARG A 129 -24.82 -29.51 9.23
C ARG A 129 -26.07 -28.88 8.64
N ASP A 130 -27.11 -29.67 8.46
CA ASP A 130 -28.45 -29.20 8.08
C ASP A 130 -29.27 -28.99 9.36
N PHE A 131 -29.21 -27.79 9.90
CA PHE A 131 -29.91 -27.44 11.12
C PHE A 131 -31.44 -27.52 10.99
N ALA A 132 -31.96 -27.27 9.78
CA ALA A 132 -33.40 -27.37 9.52
C ALA A 132 -33.87 -28.84 9.60
N ALA A 133 -33.11 -29.79 9.04
CA ALA A 133 -33.37 -31.22 9.16
C ALA A 133 -33.23 -31.72 10.60
N GLU A 134 -32.39 -31.07 11.42
CA GLU A 134 -32.21 -31.39 12.84
C GLU A 134 -33.31 -30.74 13.74
N GLY A 135 -34.19 -29.89 13.16
CA GLY A 135 -35.21 -29.15 13.92
C GLY A 135 -34.64 -28.11 14.88
N PHE A 136 -33.45 -27.57 14.57
CA PHE A 136 -32.73 -26.65 15.41
C PHE A 136 -32.49 -25.33 14.65
N GLU A 137 -32.84 -24.20 15.27
CA GLU A 137 -32.55 -22.87 14.75
C GLU A 137 -31.24 -22.35 15.33
N PRO A 138 -30.17 -22.21 14.50
CA PRO A 138 -28.88 -21.75 14.99
C PRO A 138 -28.92 -20.25 15.33
N LYS A 139 -28.31 -19.88 16.45
CA LYS A 139 -28.09 -18.49 16.81
C LYS A 139 -26.77 -18.00 16.16
N ASP A 140 -26.75 -16.75 15.74
CA ASP A 140 -25.54 -16.10 15.29
C ASP A 140 -24.57 -15.80 16.46
N HIS A 141 -23.36 -15.34 16.12
CA HIS A 141 -22.32 -15.03 17.09
C HIS A 141 -22.72 -13.92 18.08
N LEU A 142 -23.54 -12.95 17.64
CA LEU A 142 -24.00 -11.86 18.50
C LEU A 142 -25.01 -12.38 19.53
N ALA A 143 -26.03 -13.13 19.11
CA ALA A 143 -27.02 -13.72 19.99
C ALA A 143 -26.39 -14.69 21.01
N LEU A 144 -25.39 -15.47 20.60
CA LEU A 144 -24.60 -16.33 21.49
C LEU A 144 -23.77 -15.50 22.48
N GLY A 145 -23.05 -14.47 21.97
CA GLY A 145 -22.20 -13.60 22.78
C GLY A 145 -22.99 -12.80 23.82
N GLU A 146 -24.17 -12.28 23.47
CA GLU A 146 -25.08 -11.60 24.40
C GLU A 146 -25.66 -12.58 25.42
N GLY A 147 -26.07 -13.76 24.98
CA GLY A 147 -26.60 -14.80 25.87
C GLY A 147 -25.58 -15.31 26.91
N LEU A 148 -24.30 -15.28 26.59
CA LEU A 148 -23.19 -15.61 27.49
C LEU A 148 -22.67 -14.41 28.30
N ASP A 149 -23.25 -13.24 28.14
CA ASP A 149 -22.74 -11.95 28.65
C ASP A 149 -21.27 -11.68 28.27
N ALA A 150 -20.88 -12.15 27.09
CA ALA A 150 -19.52 -12.07 26.56
C ALA A 150 -19.31 -10.87 25.61
N ILE A 151 -20.38 -10.38 24.97
CA ILE A 151 -20.36 -9.23 24.04
C ILE A 151 -21.36 -8.18 24.51
N ASP A 152 -20.97 -6.90 24.53
CA ASP A 152 -21.84 -5.77 24.88
C ASP A 152 -21.76 -4.69 23.81
N THR A 153 -22.62 -4.78 22.82
CA THR A 153 -22.73 -3.82 21.71
C THR A 153 -23.42 -2.52 22.14
N LYS A 154 -24.37 -2.58 23.10
CA LYS A 154 -25.10 -1.39 23.55
C LYS A 154 -24.18 -0.38 24.23
N ARG A 155 -23.30 -0.86 25.12
CA ARG A 155 -22.32 0.01 25.77
C ARG A 155 -21.20 0.42 24.82
N GLY A 156 -20.80 -0.44 23.90
CA GLY A 156 -19.86 -0.09 22.83
C GLY A 156 -20.37 1.08 21.99
N ALA A 157 -21.59 0.97 21.48
CA ALA A 157 -22.24 2.03 20.71
C ALA A 157 -22.43 3.33 21.52
N LYS A 158 -22.74 3.26 22.81
CA LYS A 158 -22.86 4.42 23.70
C LYS A 158 -21.55 5.19 23.84
N VAL A 159 -20.41 4.51 23.88
CA VAL A 159 -19.09 5.11 24.13
C VAL A 159 -18.42 5.58 22.86
N SER A 160 -18.51 4.82 21.76
CA SER A 160 -17.71 5.04 20.56
C SER A 160 -18.54 5.13 19.27
N GLY A 161 -19.86 4.94 19.33
CA GLY A 161 -20.72 4.95 18.14
C GLY A 161 -21.05 3.56 17.60
N ALA A 162 -21.72 3.53 16.47
CA ALA A 162 -22.16 2.28 15.84
C ALA A 162 -20.97 1.34 15.52
N ARG A 163 -21.22 0.04 15.63
CA ARG A 163 -20.26 -1.05 15.36
C ARG A 163 -19.17 -1.26 16.41
N PHE A 164 -19.08 -0.44 17.45
CA PHE A 164 -18.20 -0.69 18.58
C PHE A 164 -18.86 -1.63 19.60
N TYR A 165 -18.05 -2.41 20.28
CA TYR A 165 -18.48 -3.39 21.28
C TYR A 165 -17.45 -3.54 22.41
N TYR A 166 -17.88 -4.09 23.51
CA TYR A 166 -16.99 -4.60 24.57
C TYR A 166 -17.03 -6.13 24.59
N LEU A 167 -15.87 -6.75 24.67
CA LEU A 167 -15.77 -8.14 25.12
C LEU A 167 -15.68 -8.18 26.64
N LYS A 168 -16.41 -9.10 27.26
CA LYS A 168 -16.53 -9.22 28.71
C LYS A 168 -16.29 -10.65 29.16
N GLY A 169 -15.81 -10.82 30.39
CA GLY A 169 -15.73 -12.13 31.04
C GLY A 169 -15.07 -13.20 30.16
N VAL A 170 -15.85 -14.21 29.77
CA VAL A 170 -15.37 -15.32 28.92
C VAL A 170 -14.97 -14.84 27.52
N GLY A 171 -15.66 -13.85 26.95
CA GLY A 171 -15.33 -13.30 25.63
C GLY A 171 -13.93 -12.66 25.59
N ALA A 172 -13.63 -11.78 26.56
CA ALA A 172 -12.31 -11.17 26.67
C ALA A 172 -11.20 -12.22 26.94
N ARG A 173 -11.48 -13.22 27.76
CA ARG A 173 -10.52 -14.31 28.01
C ARG A 173 -10.28 -15.18 26.79
N LEU A 174 -11.32 -15.42 25.98
CA LEU A 174 -11.21 -16.20 24.75
C LEU A 174 -10.37 -15.47 23.70
N GLU A 175 -10.56 -14.16 23.53
CA GLU A 175 -9.74 -13.35 22.64
C GLU A 175 -8.25 -13.46 22.99
N LEU A 176 -7.89 -13.23 24.27
CA LEU A 176 -6.51 -13.35 24.73
C LEU A 176 -5.94 -14.77 24.54
N ALA A 177 -6.75 -15.79 24.78
CA ALA A 177 -6.34 -17.19 24.60
C ALA A 177 -6.07 -17.51 23.12
N LEU A 178 -6.91 -17.01 22.20
CA LEU A 178 -6.71 -17.18 20.76
C LEU A 178 -5.47 -16.44 20.26
N MET A 179 -5.25 -15.22 20.72
CA MET A 179 -4.03 -14.46 20.40
C MET A 179 -2.78 -15.19 20.90
N SER A 180 -2.78 -15.68 22.14
CA SER A 180 -1.66 -16.45 22.69
C SER A 180 -1.41 -17.74 21.89
N MET A 181 -2.46 -18.46 21.54
CA MET A 181 -2.37 -19.68 20.72
C MET A 181 -1.77 -19.39 19.34
N ALA A 182 -2.18 -18.29 18.67
CA ALA A 182 -1.66 -17.88 17.38
C ALA A 182 -0.16 -17.57 17.46
N LEU A 183 0.26 -16.79 18.47
CA LEU A 183 1.66 -16.48 18.73
C LEU A 183 2.50 -17.74 18.95
N ASP A 184 2.02 -18.68 19.76
CA ASP A 184 2.70 -19.94 20.05
C ASP A 184 2.86 -20.82 18.78
N GLN A 185 1.83 -20.88 17.95
CA GLN A 185 1.88 -21.63 16.69
C GLN A 185 2.88 -21.00 15.71
N ALA A 186 2.84 -19.69 15.53
CA ALA A 186 3.73 -18.98 14.65
C ALA A 186 5.20 -19.06 15.12
N HIS A 187 5.44 -18.91 16.41
CA HIS A 187 6.78 -19.07 16.97
C HIS A 187 7.36 -20.47 16.69
N ARG A 188 6.55 -21.54 16.90
CA ARG A 188 6.95 -22.92 16.55
C ARG A 188 7.20 -23.11 15.05
N ALA A 189 6.53 -22.34 14.20
CA ALA A 189 6.74 -22.33 12.75
C ALA A 189 7.94 -21.45 12.29
N GLY A 190 8.71 -20.88 13.23
CA GLY A 190 9.89 -20.07 12.97
C GLY A 190 9.62 -18.60 12.64
N PHE A 191 8.43 -18.09 13.01
CA PHE A 191 8.15 -16.66 12.95
C PHE A 191 8.70 -15.95 14.20
N VAL A 192 9.13 -14.70 14.02
CA VAL A 192 9.51 -13.81 15.11
C VAL A 192 8.27 -13.01 15.53
N PRO A 193 7.76 -13.18 16.77
CA PRO A 193 6.64 -12.39 17.25
C PRO A 193 7.03 -10.91 17.38
N MET A 194 6.16 -10.01 16.93
CA MET A 194 6.38 -8.58 16.99
C MET A 194 5.14 -7.85 17.53
N MET A 195 5.37 -6.83 18.34
CA MET A 195 4.35 -5.85 18.69
C MET A 195 4.57 -4.62 17.81
N THR A 196 3.63 -4.36 16.92
CA THR A 196 3.73 -3.30 15.92
C THR A 196 3.13 -1.99 16.42
N PRO A 197 3.62 -0.83 15.92
CA PRO A 197 2.92 0.44 16.10
C PRO A 197 1.53 0.38 15.46
N THR A 198 0.56 1.04 16.09
CA THR A 198 -0.81 1.19 15.58
C THR A 198 -0.98 2.40 14.65
N LEU A 199 0.01 3.25 14.57
CA LEU A 199 0.06 4.44 13.71
C LEU A 199 1.26 4.32 12.77
N VAL A 200 1.04 4.64 11.50
CA VAL A 200 2.07 4.59 10.45
C VAL A 200 2.06 5.86 9.61
N SER A 201 3.19 6.18 8.99
CA SER A 201 3.31 7.32 8.08
C SER A 201 2.51 7.11 6.78
N PRO A 202 2.14 8.21 6.07
CA PRO A 202 1.47 8.14 4.76
C PRO A 202 2.24 7.31 3.74
N GLN A 203 3.57 7.37 3.76
CA GLN A 203 4.43 6.60 2.86
C GLN A 203 4.22 5.09 3.05
N ILE A 204 4.20 4.62 4.29
CA ILE A 204 4.01 3.20 4.60
C ILE A 204 2.59 2.76 4.27
N MET A 205 1.58 3.53 4.68
CA MET A 205 0.17 3.24 4.38
C MET A 205 -0.08 3.18 2.86
N GLY A 206 0.46 4.15 2.11
CA GLY A 206 0.36 4.18 0.64
C GLY A 206 1.17 3.06 -0.03
N GLY A 207 2.35 2.73 0.50
CA GLY A 207 3.21 1.66 -0.01
C GLY A 207 2.58 0.27 0.07
N THR A 208 1.71 0.06 1.06
CA THR A 208 0.94 -1.20 1.23
C THR A 208 -0.38 -1.21 0.44
N GLY A 209 -0.71 -0.12 -0.29
CA GLY A 209 -1.88 -0.04 -1.17
C GLY A 209 -3.18 0.41 -0.51
N PHE A 210 -3.17 0.74 0.79
CA PHE A 210 -4.38 1.15 1.51
C PHE A 210 -4.86 2.56 1.20
N LEU A 211 -4.01 3.46 0.68
CA LEU A 211 -4.41 4.82 0.27
C LEU A 211 -4.90 4.89 -1.19
N GLY A 212 -5.54 3.84 -1.67
CA GLY A 212 -6.20 3.80 -2.97
C GLY A 212 -7.71 4.07 -2.84
N GLU A 213 -8.50 3.16 -3.38
CA GLU A 213 -9.96 3.23 -3.48
C GLU A 213 -10.69 3.32 -2.12
N HIS A 214 -10.07 2.81 -1.04
CA HIS A 214 -10.65 2.76 0.32
C HIS A 214 -10.03 3.77 1.30
N SER A 215 -9.36 4.80 0.81
CA SER A 215 -8.70 5.80 1.67
C SER A 215 -9.63 6.49 2.67
N ASP A 216 -10.90 6.68 2.31
CA ASP A 216 -11.92 7.33 3.14
C ASP A 216 -12.37 6.48 4.35
N GLU A 217 -12.04 5.18 4.36
CA GLU A 217 -12.35 4.26 5.45
C GLU A 217 -11.26 4.24 6.54
N ILE A 218 -10.14 4.92 6.30
CA ILE A 218 -8.97 4.90 7.18
C ILE A 218 -8.91 6.15 8.04
N TYR A 219 -8.79 5.97 9.36
CA TYR A 219 -8.62 7.10 10.28
C TYR A 219 -7.27 7.78 10.06
N TYR A 220 -7.33 9.07 9.74
CA TYR A 220 -6.16 9.92 9.58
C TYR A 220 -6.09 10.95 10.71
N LEU A 221 -4.91 11.17 11.26
CA LEU A 221 -4.59 12.16 12.27
C LEU A 221 -3.82 13.33 11.63
N PRO A 222 -4.51 14.41 11.22
CA PRO A 222 -3.87 15.49 10.44
C PRO A 222 -2.79 16.25 11.21
N ALA A 223 -2.89 16.33 12.55
CA ALA A 223 -1.92 17.05 13.36
C ALA A 223 -0.54 16.36 13.41
N ASP A 224 -0.54 15.04 13.27
CA ASP A 224 0.66 14.21 13.39
C ASP A 224 1.10 13.65 12.04
N ASP A 225 0.29 13.82 11.00
CA ASP A 225 0.47 13.21 9.67
C ASP A 225 0.61 11.68 9.75
N LEU A 226 -0.30 11.02 10.49
CA LEU A 226 -0.28 9.58 10.72
C LEU A 226 -1.64 8.95 10.43
N TYR A 227 -1.61 7.69 9.99
CA TYR A 227 -2.79 6.84 9.78
C TYR A 227 -2.88 5.75 10.84
N LEU A 228 -4.11 5.47 11.31
CA LEU A 228 -4.39 4.34 12.19
C LEU A 228 -4.43 3.05 11.34
N THR A 229 -3.68 2.03 11.76
CA THR A 229 -3.65 0.74 11.05
C THR A 229 -4.85 -0.12 11.42
N GLY A 230 -5.50 -0.74 10.44
CA GLY A 230 -6.52 -1.77 10.63
C GLY A 230 -5.94 -3.19 10.73
N THR A 231 -4.66 -3.33 10.42
CA THR A 231 -3.94 -4.62 10.42
C THR A 231 -2.46 -4.41 10.71
N SER A 232 -1.84 -5.36 11.40
CA SER A 232 -0.39 -5.37 11.64
C SER A 232 0.42 -5.50 10.34
N GLU A 233 -0.18 -6.01 9.27
CA GLU A 233 0.44 -6.16 7.95
C GLU A 233 1.10 -4.85 7.47
N VAL A 234 0.41 -3.72 7.60
CA VAL A 234 0.92 -2.41 7.17
C VAL A 234 2.25 -2.07 7.86
N ALA A 235 2.28 -2.20 9.19
CA ALA A 235 3.48 -1.91 9.97
C ALA A 235 4.59 -2.94 9.72
N LEU A 236 4.25 -4.22 9.57
CA LEU A 236 5.21 -5.29 9.28
C LEU A 236 5.81 -5.15 7.87
N ALA A 237 5.00 -4.82 6.87
CA ALA A 237 5.50 -4.58 5.51
C ALA A 237 6.42 -3.35 5.44
N GLY A 238 6.15 -2.32 6.25
CA GLY A 238 6.99 -1.14 6.37
C GLY A 238 8.26 -1.34 7.21
N TYR A 239 8.38 -2.45 7.95
CA TYR A 239 9.48 -2.66 8.90
C TYR A 239 10.87 -2.59 8.26
N HIS A 240 11.00 -3.06 7.04
CA HIS A 240 12.23 -3.05 6.26
C HIS A 240 12.19 -2.07 5.07
N ALA A 241 11.31 -1.06 5.11
CA ALA A 241 11.29 -0.06 4.05
C ALA A 241 12.65 0.64 3.93
N ASP A 242 13.10 0.85 2.70
CA ASP A 242 14.38 1.48 2.35
C ASP A 242 15.64 0.76 2.89
N GLU A 243 15.53 -0.52 3.25
CA GLU A 243 16.66 -1.35 3.69
C GLU A 243 17.08 -2.36 2.59
N ILE A 244 18.38 -2.63 2.50
CA ILE A 244 18.93 -3.73 1.71
C ILE A 244 19.13 -4.91 2.65
N LEU A 245 18.36 -5.98 2.44
CA LEU A 245 18.37 -7.16 3.30
C LEU A 245 19.27 -8.25 2.72
N ASP A 246 20.06 -8.89 3.59
CA ASP A 246 20.66 -10.18 3.29
C ASP A 246 19.65 -11.31 3.55
N LEU A 247 19.31 -12.04 2.51
CA LEU A 247 18.40 -13.19 2.54
C LEU A 247 19.13 -14.53 2.38
N SER A 248 20.45 -14.57 2.54
CA SER A 248 21.24 -15.81 2.45
C SER A 248 20.78 -16.88 3.45
N ASP A 249 20.30 -16.46 4.63
CA ASP A 249 19.74 -17.34 5.67
C ASP A 249 18.24 -17.67 5.46
N GLY A 250 17.68 -17.31 4.32
CA GLY A 250 16.28 -17.53 3.98
C GLY A 250 15.37 -16.33 4.25
N PRO A 251 14.04 -16.52 4.09
CA PRO A 251 13.07 -15.43 4.24
C PRO A 251 12.95 -14.96 5.69
N LYS A 252 12.78 -13.65 5.87
CA LYS A 252 12.43 -13.06 7.17
C LYS A 252 10.94 -13.28 7.42
N ARG A 253 10.58 -13.87 8.57
CA ARG A 253 9.20 -14.22 8.94
C ARG A 253 8.83 -13.53 10.22
N TYR A 254 7.79 -12.71 10.20
CA TYR A 254 7.28 -11.94 11.34
C TYR A 254 5.79 -12.21 11.55
N LEU A 255 5.34 -12.09 12.78
CA LEU A 255 3.94 -12.15 13.17
C LEU A 255 3.64 -11.09 14.22
#